data_6698d87b097bcc2305e8ecadb4d14d0e
#
_entry.id   6698d87b097bcc2305e8ecadb4d14d0e
#
_cell.length_a   1.000
_cell.length_b   1.000
_cell.length_c   1.000
_cell.angle_alpha   90.00
_cell.angle_beta   90.00
_cell.angle_gamma   90.00
#
_symmetry.space_group_name_H-M   'P 1'
#
loop_
_entity.id
_entity.type
_entity.pdbx_description
1 polymer ?
#
loop_
_entity_poly.entity_id
_entity_poly.type
_entity_poly.pdbx_seq_one_letter_code
_entity_poly.pdbx_strand_id
1 'polypeptide(L)'
;MLISIQVKNVNVKGVRKLNVKSGIILIVVALVLLGCAAHSNPSADHRRFVTYEVQAGDTLWEIAEMHADLNTYSRIYMPVFMESIREANYGKFADNRFLQPGDRLTIYYFVKE
;
A
#
# COMPACT_ATOMS: atom_id res chain seq x y z
N MET A 1 -57.36 4.11 -19.10
CA MET A 1 -56.48 3.15 -19.83
C MET A 1 -55.48 3.84 -20.75
N LEU A 2 -55.87 4.75 -21.61
CA LEU A 2 -54.98 5.46 -22.54
C LEU A 2 -53.93 6.30 -21.84
N ILE A 3 -54.26 6.97 -20.75
CA ILE A 3 -53.37 7.81 -19.95
C ILE A 3 -52.26 6.97 -19.29
N SER A 4 -52.62 5.81 -18.74
CA SER A 4 -51.63 4.91 -18.10
C SER A 4 -50.67 4.27 -19.09
N ILE A 5 -51.10 3.98 -20.33
CA ILE A 5 -50.25 3.48 -21.41
C ILE A 5 -49.26 4.55 -21.86
N GLN A 6 -49.72 5.81 -21.98
CA GLN A 6 -48.81 6.93 -22.36
C GLN A 6 -47.78 7.22 -21.31
N VAL A 7 -48.15 7.20 -20.03
CA VAL A 7 -47.21 7.37 -18.92
C VAL A 7 -46.18 6.23 -18.88
N LYS A 8 -46.58 5.01 -19.09
CA LYS A 8 -45.65 3.87 -19.21
C LYS A 8 -44.67 4.06 -20.37
N ASN A 9 -45.12 4.49 -21.52
CA ASN A 9 -44.27 4.70 -22.67
C ASN A 9 -43.25 5.83 -22.45
N VAL A 10 -43.64 6.94 -21.85
CA VAL A 10 -42.75 8.05 -21.51
C VAL A 10 -41.71 7.63 -20.48
N ASN A 11 -42.11 6.92 -19.43
CA ASN A 11 -41.20 6.43 -18.41
C ASN A 11 -40.20 5.42 -18.97
N VAL A 12 -40.62 4.48 -19.81
CA VAL A 12 -39.74 3.50 -20.44
C VAL A 12 -38.72 4.16 -21.35
N LYS A 13 -39.09 5.19 -22.11
CA LYS A 13 -38.14 5.94 -22.95
C LYS A 13 -37.15 6.74 -22.10
N GLY A 14 -37.60 7.38 -21.05
CA GLY A 14 -36.73 8.12 -20.12
C GLY A 14 -35.76 7.20 -19.38
N VAL A 15 -36.26 6.08 -18.89
CA VAL A 15 -35.44 5.07 -18.19
C VAL A 15 -34.41 4.43 -19.12
N ARG A 16 -34.75 4.15 -20.38
CA ARG A 16 -33.80 3.64 -21.35
C ARG A 16 -32.64 4.61 -21.64
N LYS A 17 -32.91 5.90 -21.78
CA LYS A 17 -31.87 6.92 -21.99
C LYS A 17 -30.97 7.07 -20.77
N LEU A 18 -31.53 7.04 -19.56
CA LEU A 18 -30.77 7.10 -18.32
C LEU A 18 -29.95 5.83 -18.10
N ASN A 19 -30.49 4.66 -18.42
CA ASN A 19 -29.81 3.38 -18.24
C ASN A 19 -28.60 3.21 -19.13
N VAL A 20 -28.61 3.71 -20.35
CA VAL A 20 -27.43 3.63 -21.26
C VAL A 20 -26.27 4.45 -20.70
N LYS A 21 -26.51 5.67 -20.26
CA LYS A 21 -25.47 6.51 -19.65
C LYS A 21 -25.02 5.99 -18.28
N SER A 22 -25.98 5.57 -17.45
CA SER A 22 -25.69 4.99 -16.14
C SER A 22 -24.98 3.63 -16.26
N GLY A 23 -25.33 2.83 -17.25
CA GLY A 23 -24.69 1.55 -17.52
C GLY A 23 -23.20 1.71 -17.90
N ILE A 24 -22.87 2.68 -18.74
CA ILE A 24 -21.49 2.98 -19.11
C ILE A 24 -20.70 3.47 -17.89
N ILE A 25 -21.27 4.37 -17.09
CA ILE A 25 -20.63 4.87 -15.87
C ILE A 25 -20.39 3.74 -14.86
N LEU A 26 -21.38 2.86 -14.66
CA LEU A 26 -21.24 1.69 -13.77
C LEU A 26 -20.18 0.70 -14.27
N ILE A 27 -20.08 0.47 -15.57
CA ILE A 27 -19.04 -0.39 -16.15
C ILE A 27 -17.65 0.23 -15.94
N VAL A 28 -17.49 1.52 -16.17
CA VAL A 28 -16.23 2.23 -15.94
C VAL A 28 -15.84 2.20 -14.48
N VAL A 29 -16.76 2.45 -13.56
CA VAL A 29 -16.52 2.37 -12.11
C VAL A 29 -16.16 0.94 -11.69
N ALA A 30 -16.85 -0.07 -12.22
CA ALA A 30 -16.56 -1.48 -11.94
C ALA A 30 -15.16 -1.87 -12.46
N LEU A 31 -14.76 -1.40 -13.65
CA LEU A 31 -13.41 -1.64 -14.20
C LEU A 31 -12.33 -0.97 -13.36
N VAL A 32 -12.56 0.24 -12.88
CA VAL A 32 -11.62 0.95 -11.98
C VAL A 32 -11.51 0.22 -10.64
N LEU A 33 -12.62 -0.23 -10.06
CA LEU A 33 -12.61 -0.99 -8.80
C LEU A 33 -11.95 -2.36 -8.95
N LEU A 34 -12.18 -3.06 -10.06
CA LEU A 34 -11.50 -4.32 -10.38
C LEU A 34 -10.00 -4.10 -10.62
N GLY A 35 -9.61 -3.02 -11.26
CA GLY A 35 -8.21 -2.64 -11.43
C GLY A 35 -7.49 -2.36 -10.11
N CYS A 36 -8.17 -1.73 -9.15
CA CYS A 36 -7.63 -1.53 -7.81
C CYS A 36 -7.55 -2.83 -6.99
N ALA A 37 -8.49 -3.75 -7.18
CA ALA A 37 -8.47 -5.05 -6.50
C ALA A 37 -7.39 -6.00 -7.03
N ALA A 38 -6.97 -5.85 -8.30
CA ALA A 38 -5.89 -6.60 -8.90
C ALA A 38 -4.48 -6.14 -8.45
N HIS A 39 -4.37 -5.00 -7.79
CA HIS A 39 -3.18 -4.62 -7.03
C HIS A 39 -3.21 -5.32 -5.66
N SER A 40 -3.17 -6.63 -5.68
CA SER A 40 -2.73 -7.38 -4.51
C SER A 40 -1.27 -6.97 -4.28
N ASN A 41 -1.02 -6.21 -3.22
CA ASN A 41 0.34 -6.03 -2.73
C ASN A 41 0.90 -7.43 -2.43
N PRO A 42 1.86 -7.93 -3.20
CA PRO A 42 2.45 -9.25 -2.93
C PRO A 42 3.22 -9.30 -1.62
N SER A 43 3.21 -8.21 -0.89
CA SER A 43 4.13 -7.91 0.19
C SER A 43 3.73 -8.44 1.55
N ALA A 44 2.52 -8.95 1.76
CA ALA A 44 2.12 -9.39 3.10
C ALA A 44 2.68 -10.78 3.46
N ASP A 45 2.84 -11.66 2.48
CA ASP A 45 3.23 -13.06 2.71
C ASP A 45 4.74 -13.27 2.83
N HIS A 46 5.54 -12.37 2.23
CA HIS A 46 7.00 -12.47 2.19
C HIS A 46 7.71 -11.53 3.15
N ARG A 47 6.96 -10.79 3.95
CA ARG A 47 7.50 -9.81 4.89
C ARG A 47 7.94 -10.48 6.18
N ARG A 48 9.18 -10.26 6.54
CA ARG A 48 9.77 -10.71 7.82
C ARG A 48 10.31 -9.50 8.57
N PHE A 49 10.64 -9.67 9.82
CA PHE A 49 11.29 -8.62 10.60
C PHE A 49 12.35 -9.21 11.53
N VAL A 50 13.30 -8.36 11.87
CA VAL A 50 14.30 -8.61 12.90
C VAL A 50 14.32 -7.41 13.85
N THR A 51 14.63 -7.65 15.10
CA THR A 51 14.87 -6.59 16.08
C THR A 51 16.36 -6.45 16.30
N TYR A 52 16.87 -5.23 16.11
CA TYR A 52 18.28 -4.91 16.32
C TYR A 52 18.42 -3.92 17.48
N GLU A 53 19.34 -4.18 18.39
CA GLU A 53 19.69 -3.27 19.49
C GLU A 53 20.88 -2.42 19.08
N VAL A 54 20.69 -1.11 19.05
CA VAL A 54 21.69 -0.13 18.62
C VAL A 54 22.87 -0.15 19.58
N GLN A 55 24.07 -0.26 19.00
CA GLN A 55 25.33 -0.20 19.73
C GLN A 55 25.91 1.23 19.69
N ALA A 56 26.82 1.49 20.63
CA ALA A 56 27.52 2.76 20.65
C ALA A 56 28.32 2.98 19.35
N GLY A 57 28.08 4.10 18.68
CA GLY A 57 28.74 4.46 17.42
C GLY A 57 28.01 4.00 16.16
N ASP A 58 26.95 3.20 16.27
CA ASP A 58 26.15 2.79 15.12
C ASP A 58 25.47 3.95 14.43
N THR A 59 25.47 3.91 13.11
CA THR A 59 24.69 4.80 12.26
C THR A 59 23.54 4.04 11.61
N LEU A 60 22.49 4.73 11.23
CA LEU A 60 21.37 4.11 10.52
C LEU A 60 21.82 3.48 9.20
N TRP A 61 22.83 4.07 8.54
CA TRP A 61 23.41 3.51 7.33
C TRP A 61 24.05 2.14 7.58
N GLU A 62 24.91 2.04 8.57
CA GLU A 62 25.60 0.80 8.94
C GLU A 62 24.62 -0.29 9.35
N ILE A 63 23.60 0.08 10.14
CA ILE A 63 22.52 -0.85 10.53
C ILE A 63 21.77 -1.35 9.30
N ALA A 64 21.42 -0.47 8.38
CA ALA A 64 20.76 -0.83 7.13
C ALA A 64 21.66 -1.73 6.25
N GLU A 65 22.93 -1.41 6.14
CA GLU A 65 23.91 -2.20 5.37
C GLU A 65 24.06 -3.62 5.91
N MET A 66 24.17 -3.77 7.24
CA MET A 66 24.25 -5.09 7.89
C MET A 66 23.01 -5.97 7.64
N HIS A 67 21.86 -5.37 7.42
CA HIS A 67 20.60 -6.11 7.25
C HIS A 67 20.12 -6.16 5.80
N ALA A 68 20.83 -5.51 4.87
CA ALA A 68 20.44 -5.46 3.46
C ALA A 68 20.36 -6.85 2.82
N ASP A 69 21.29 -7.74 3.17
CA ASP A 69 21.37 -9.10 2.62
C ASP A 69 20.23 -10.00 3.05
N LEU A 70 19.48 -9.64 4.09
CA LEU A 70 18.28 -10.37 4.50
C LEU A 70 17.15 -10.22 3.48
N ASN A 71 17.16 -9.15 2.71
CA ASN A 71 16.16 -8.92 1.67
C ASN A 71 16.53 -9.66 0.39
N THR A 72 15.91 -10.80 0.18
CA THR A 72 16.17 -11.66 -0.99
C THR A 72 15.11 -11.50 -2.10
N TYR A 73 14.04 -10.77 -1.83
CA TYR A 73 12.93 -10.61 -2.78
C TYR A 73 13.28 -9.71 -3.96
N SER A 74 13.96 -8.60 -3.71
CA SER A 74 14.32 -7.62 -4.72
C SER A 74 15.62 -6.90 -4.37
N ARG A 75 16.20 -6.24 -5.37
CA ARG A 75 17.37 -5.40 -5.14
C ARG A 75 17.00 -4.22 -4.23
N ILE A 76 17.73 -4.07 -3.15
CA ILE A 76 17.55 -2.94 -2.23
C ILE A 76 18.16 -1.67 -2.82
N TYR A 77 17.37 -0.60 -2.77
CA TYR A 77 17.90 0.76 -2.87
C TYR A 77 18.06 1.31 -1.45
N MET A 78 19.30 1.48 -1.03
CA MET A 78 19.66 1.75 0.37
C MET A 78 18.92 2.94 1.00
N PRO A 79 18.76 4.10 0.34
CA PRO A 79 18.00 5.21 0.92
C PRO A 79 16.56 4.87 1.22
N VAL A 80 15.88 4.08 0.37
CA VAL A 80 14.51 3.61 0.59
C VAL A 80 14.45 2.62 1.75
N PHE A 81 15.43 1.75 1.85
CA PHE A 81 15.52 0.81 2.96
C PHE A 81 15.72 1.51 4.30
N MET A 82 16.61 2.49 4.35
CA MET A 82 16.80 3.32 5.54
C MET A 82 15.53 4.06 5.95
N GLU A 83 14.79 4.61 4.97
CA GLU A 83 13.51 5.28 5.25
C GLU A 83 12.47 4.30 5.79
N SER A 84 12.41 3.08 5.26
CA SER A 84 11.51 2.04 5.79
C SER A 84 11.83 1.67 7.24
N ILE A 85 13.12 1.64 7.61
CA ILE A 85 13.54 1.43 9.01
C ILE A 85 13.11 2.61 9.88
N ARG A 86 13.27 3.84 9.39
CA ARG A 86 12.85 5.05 10.09
C ARG A 86 11.34 5.10 10.31
N GLU A 87 10.55 4.80 9.28
CA GLU A 87 9.09 4.75 9.37
C GLU A 87 8.61 3.69 10.35
N ALA A 88 9.19 2.49 10.30
CA ALA A 88 8.85 1.39 11.21
C ALA A 88 9.15 1.73 12.68
N ASN A 89 10.05 2.66 12.92
CA ASN A 89 10.51 3.06 14.26
C ASN A 89 10.30 4.56 14.51
N TYR A 90 9.26 5.12 13.93
CA TYR A 90 9.00 6.58 13.96
C TYR A 90 9.18 7.21 15.34
N GLY A 91 8.69 6.58 16.40
CA GLY A 91 8.82 7.09 17.76
C GLY A 91 10.27 7.19 18.27
N LYS A 92 11.22 6.48 17.65
CA LYS A 92 12.66 6.56 17.99
C LYS A 92 13.37 7.70 17.26
N PHE A 93 12.79 8.19 16.18
CA PHE A 93 13.32 9.27 15.35
C PHE A 93 12.50 10.57 15.46
N ALA A 94 11.47 10.58 16.29
CA ALA A 94 10.67 11.77 16.52
C ALA A 94 11.55 12.91 17.10
N ASP A 95 11.20 14.15 16.79
CA ASP A 95 11.86 15.35 17.31
C ASP A 95 13.37 15.48 16.95
N ASN A 96 13.75 14.97 15.76
CA ASN A 96 15.16 14.96 15.32
C ASN A 96 16.13 14.24 16.28
N ARG A 97 15.61 13.33 17.07
CA ARG A 97 16.43 12.53 17.97
C ARG A 97 17.37 11.61 17.18
N PHE A 98 18.62 11.59 17.56
CA PHE A 98 19.59 10.62 17.07
C PHE A 98 19.40 9.26 17.76
N LEU A 99 19.81 8.18 17.07
CA LEU A 99 19.85 6.86 17.67
C LEU A 99 20.72 6.85 18.93
N GLN A 100 20.22 6.17 19.94
CA GLN A 100 20.92 6.00 21.20
C GLN A 100 21.31 4.53 21.40
N PRO A 101 22.48 4.22 21.97
CA PRO A 101 22.82 2.86 22.38
C PRO A 101 21.71 2.27 23.25
N GLY A 102 21.31 1.04 22.95
CA GLY A 102 20.22 0.35 23.62
C GLY A 102 18.83 0.57 23.01
N ASP A 103 18.69 1.47 22.05
CA ASP A 103 17.45 1.57 21.27
C ASP A 103 17.21 0.27 20.50
N ARG A 104 15.98 -0.24 20.53
CA ARG A 104 15.58 -1.40 19.74
C ARG A 104 14.86 -0.96 18.49
N LEU A 105 15.40 -1.34 17.34
CA LEU A 105 14.84 -1.06 16.02
C LEU A 105 14.20 -2.31 15.44
N THR A 106 12.98 -2.17 14.95
CA THR A 106 12.34 -3.19 14.12
C THR A 106 12.70 -2.93 12.67
N ILE A 107 13.31 -3.91 12.02
CA ILE A 107 13.76 -3.84 10.64
C ILE A 107 12.98 -4.85 9.83
N TYR A 108 12.17 -4.37 8.88
CA TYR A 108 11.42 -5.22 7.97
C TYR A 108 12.22 -5.50 6.71
N TYR A 109 12.13 -6.72 6.24
CA TYR A 109 12.74 -7.18 4.99
C TYR A 109 11.82 -8.16 4.28
N PHE A 110 12.07 -8.38 3.00
CA PHE A 110 11.26 -9.25 2.17
C PHE A 110 12.10 -10.43 1.68
N VAL A 111 11.54 -11.63 1.83
CA VAL A 111 12.19 -12.85 1.38
C VAL A 111 11.47 -13.41 0.16
N LYS A 112 12.24 -13.98 -0.75
CA LYS A 112 11.71 -14.74 -1.88
C LYS A 112 11.62 -16.20 -1.44
N GLU A 113 10.41 -16.74 -1.47
CA GLU A 113 10.18 -18.17 -1.30
C GLU A 113 10.53 -18.97 -2.55
#